data_06248cb55bd2078a510fc8288b4d6ebc
#
_entry.id   06248cb55bd2078a510fc8288b4d6ebc
#
_cell.length_a   1.000
_cell.length_b   1.000
_cell.length_c   1.000
_cell.angle_alpha   90.00
_cell.angle_beta   90.00
_cell.angle_gamma   90.00
#
_symmetry.space_group_name_H-M   'P 1'
#
loop_
_entity.id
_entity.type
_entity.pdbx_description
1 polymer ?
#
loop_
_entity_poly.entity_id
_entity_poly.type
_entity_poly.pdbx_seq_one_letter_code
_entity_poly.pdbx_strand_id
1 'polypeptide(L)'
;MPLRTICWLLLAVVAGSTIGFKIALPGSGSTPVPAASATPNATQAPFSFAPPSGRPVTPVGLDTGGPSSPGLRLASEASGSAVSSYGSRSTAADVADVTFNAPYVNDLRFLSLPSVTFQPSAGSPSETTTTATTPAQPVGPPPEIQNVHTTSLTPFSATIAWRTSVPATSRIAYGLNAPVLWTAPNIAATEHHATLTGLTFSSSYKVVVTAANEGGPAGVEEYVLTTPALSGPVQMTTSDGVILLNGQPSFPKLVWAQCPDAVAGNLAVGIDLFMGNGCGTGADLAKWVSGRAFVIANAQAPAAARAGTVGTHLPDEWDTHLPGDLTTADALRLVPEIPGSGPRFLTLTNHFYSRASPLPQGKGMYPALAASADVLGFDLYPLQNWCRFDSFGDVFDSQLDLVALGRGRPTFQWIEARRMDCMGAQLDPTPETVRAEAWLSIAGGAHAIGYFPNNWSFEVGAEIARTNHEIQGLIPALVEPAIAASVSLGSSVKAGGREHNGAVYVIAVNASRSAATASINVPALGDRVLRSLDGQHTLTASGGSFTDSFGPLEVRVYVAAPLQ
;
A
#
# COMPACT_ATOMS: atom_id res chain seq x y z
N MET A 1 34.62 -7.43 -7.38
CA MET A 1 33.40 -6.79 -7.89
C MET A 1 32.40 -6.87 -6.74
N PRO A 2 31.76 -5.79 -6.33
CA PRO A 2 30.78 -5.86 -5.26
C PRO A 2 29.56 -6.68 -5.67
N LEU A 3 28.98 -7.39 -4.74
CA LEU A 3 27.82 -8.30 -4.91
C LEU A 3 26.64 -7.65 -5.68
N ARG A 4 26.51 -6.34 -5.62
CA ARG A 4 25.54 -5.55 -6.38
C ARG A 4 25.49 -5.89 -7.87
N THR A 5 26.65 -6.00 -8.51
CA THR A 5 26.72 -6.31 -9.97
C THR A 5 26.24 -7.72 -10.30
N ILE A 6 26.38 -8.65 -9.35
CA ILE A 6 25.97 -10.05 -9.58
C ILE A 6 24.44 -10.20 -9.39
N CYS A 7 23.85 -9.50 -8.43
CA CYS A 7 22.39 -9.52 -8.21
C CYS A 7 21.64 -8.88 -9.38
N TRP A 8 22.15 -7.78 -9.95
CA TRP A 8 21.58 -7.10 -11.12
C TRP A 8 21.66 -7.93 -12.40
N LEU A 9 22.75 -8.67 -12.57
CA LEU A 9 22.86 -9.60 -13.72
C LEU A 9 21.85 -10.75 -13.63
N LEU A 10 21.55 -11.23 -12.42
CA LEU A 10 20.53 -12.26 -12.21
C LEU A 10 19.09 -11.71 -12.38
N LEU A 11 18.82 -10.47 -11.95
CA LEU A 11 17.53 -9.81 -12.15
C LEU A 11 17.29 -9.43 -13.62
N ALA A 12 18.31 -8.99 -14.35
CA ALA A 12 18.21 -8.72 -15.78
C ALA A 12 17.91 -10.00 -16.61
N VAL A 13 18.39 -11.16 -16.17
CA VAL A 13 18.06 -12.45 -16.80
C VAL A 13 16.59 -12.85 -16.51
N VAL A 14 16.07 -12.49 -15.36
CA VAL A 14 14.66 -12.73 -14.98
C VAL A 14 13.71 -11.75 -15.67
N ALA A 15 14.16 -10.55 -16.04
CA ALA A 15 13.35 -9.53 -16.71
C ALA A 15 13.15 -9.76 -18.24
N GLY A 16 13.40 -10.96 -18.77
CA GLY A 16 12.97 -11.35 -20.11
C GLY A 16 13.86 -10.90 -21.26
N SER A 17 15.10 -10.49 -21.01
CA SER A 17 16.09 -10.27 -22.07
C SER A 17 16.85 -11.56 -22.35
N THR A 18 16.40 -12.35 -23.31
CA THR A 18 17.13 -13.51 -23.85
C THR A 18 18.38 -13.04 -24.62
N ILE A 19 19.47 -12.81 -23.91
CA ILE A 19 20.79 -12.81 -24.52
C ILE A 19 21.27 -14.26 -24.49
N GLY A 20 21.19 -14.93 -25.63
CA GLY A 20 21.62 -16.30 -25.79
C GLY A 20 23.14 -16.44 -25.63
N PHE A 21 23.60 -16.98 -24.51
CA PHE A 21 24.94 -17.49 -24.34
C PHE A 21 24.93 -18.98 -24.68
N LYS A 22 25.60 -19.36 -25.81
CA LYS A 22 25.91 -20.74 -26.10
C LYS A 22 27.15 -21.14 -25.28
N ILE A 23 26.95 -21.99 -24.29
CA ILE A 23 28.04 -22.76 -23.68
C ILE A 23 28.22 -24.02 -24.52
N ALA A 24 29.34 -24.14 -25.18
CA ALA A 24 29.71 -25.35 -25.93
C ALA A 24 30.21 -26.41 -24.94
N LEU A 25 29.54 -27.57 -24.90
CA LEU A 25 30.07 -28.81 -24.34
C LEU A 25 30.57 -29.68 -25.51
N PRO A 26 31.67 -30.41 -25.38
CA PRO A 26 32.24 -31.20 -26.47
C PRO A 26 31.59 -32.57 -26.59
N GLY A 27 31.20 -32.90 -27.81
CA GLY A 27 31.30 -34.24 -28.39
C GLY A 27 30.10 -35.16 -28.39
N SER A 28 29.40 -35.22 -29.52
CA SER A 28 29.11 -36.47 -30.21
C SER A 28 28.48 -36.14 -31.57
N GLY A 29 29.01 -36.71 -32.66
CA GLY A 29 28.70 -36.34 -34.01
C GLY A 29 27.44 -37.00 -34.58
N SER A 30 26.81 -36.29 -35.52
CA SER A 30 26.01 -36.85 -36.61
C SER A 30 25.88 -35.81 -37.73
N THR A 31 25.94 -36.29 -38.94
CA THR A 31 26.07 -35.64 -40.24
C THR A 31 24.89 -34.78 -40.68
N PRO A 32 25.07 -33.75 -41.56
CA PRO A 32 24.04 -32.79 -41.94
C PRO A 32 23.27 -33.17 -43.21
N VAL A 33 22.01 -32.70 -43.26
CA VAL A 33 21.15 -32.65 -44.46
C VAL A 33 21.03 -31.18 -44.90
N PRO A 34 21.02 -30.83 -46.18
CA PRO A 34 21.23 -29.48 -46.68
C PRO A 34 19.99 -28.60 -46.63
N ALA A 35 20.22 -27.32 -46.37
CA ALA A 35 19.24 -26.25 -46.29
C ALA A 35 18.93 -25.61 -47.65
N ALA A 36 17.68 -25.23 -47.86
CA ALA A 36 17.23 -24.38 -48.96
C ALA A 36 17.46 -22.91 -48.65
N SER A 37 17.92 -22.18 -49.66
CA SER A 37 18.28 -20.76 -49.64
C SER A 37 17.08 -19.83 -49.57
N ALA A 38 17.10 -18.83 -48.67
CA ALA A 38 16.31 -17.62 -48.78
C ALA A 38 17.25 -16.41 -48.60
N THR A 39 17.10 -15.44 -49.48
CA THR A 39 17.89 -14.21 -49.63
C THR A 39 17.68 -13.21 -48.49
N PRO A 40 18.68 -12.39 -48.16
CA PRO A 40 18.60 -11.48 -46.99
C PRO A 40 18.07 -10.09 -47.34
N ASN A 41 17.30 -9.52 -46.44
CA ASN A 41 16.96 -8.11 -46.47
C ASN A 41 17.64 -7.36 -45.32
N ALA A 42 18.29 -6.29 -45.72
CA ALA A 42 18.84 -5.12 -45.04
C ALA A 42 19.13 -5.16 -43.53
N THR A 43 20.41 -5.13 -43.27
CA THR A 43 21.14 -4.82 -42.03
C THR A 43 20.86 -3.39 -41.50
N GLN A 44 20.41 -3.26 -40.26
CA GLN A 44 20.70 -2.11 -39.44
C GLN A 44 21.86 -2.43 -38.50
N ALA A 45 22.88 -1.56 -38.51
CA ALA A 45 24.11 -1.71 -37.74
C ALA A 45 23.88 -1.44 -36.24
N PRO A 46 24.60 -2.14 -35.32
CA PRO A 46 24.55 -1.86 -33.91
C PRO A 46 25.34 -0.59 -33.57
N PHE A 47 24.74 0.28 -32.75
CA PHE A 47 25.43 1.43 -32.17
C PHE A 47 26.51 0.96 -31.19
N SER A 48 27.76 1.31 -31.51
CA SER A 48 28.92 1.14 -30.64
C SER A 48 29.19 2.46 -29.91
N PHE A 49 29.11 2.49 -28.58
CA PHE A 49 29.62 3.60 -27.78
C PHE A 49 31.06 3.32 -27.35
N ALA A 50 31.98 4.17 -27.79
CA ALA A 50 33.33 4.27 -27.25
C ALA A 50 33.33 5.28 -26.09
N PRO A 51 34.05 4.99 -24.99
CA PRO A 51 34.14 5.95 -23.88
C PRO A 51 35.10 7.09 -24.22
N PRO A 52 34.86 8.34 -23.74
CA PRO A 52 35.76 9.45 -23.93
C PRO A 52 36.99 9.30 -23.04
N SER A 53 38.16 9.53 -23.63
CA SER A 53 39.47 9.53 -22.99
C SER A 53 39.62 10.71 -22.01
N GLY A 54 39.69 10.40 -20.71
CA GLY A 54 39.94 11.39 -19.66
C GLY A 54 41.43 11.75 -19.53
N ARG A 55 41.72 13.05 -19.39
CA ARG A 55 43.00 13.58 -19.01
C ARG A 55 43.26 13.35 -17.52
N PRO A 56 44.53 13.12 -17.07
CA PRO A 56 44.85 12.95 -15.67
C PRO A 56 44.92 14.31 -14.94
N VAL A 57 44.27 14.37 -13.77
CA VAL A 57 44.41 15.49 -12.83
C VAL A 57 45.32 15.05 -11.70
N THR A 58 46.38 15.84 -11.48
CA THR A 58 47.38 15.70 -10.44
C THR A 58 46.77 16.01 -9.05
N PRO A 59 47.10 15.27 -7.99
CA PRO A 59 46.65 15.60 -6.65
C PRO A 59 47.53 16.66 -5.98
N VAL A 60 46.87 17.67 -5.39
CA VAL A 60 47.49 18.63 -4.48
C VAL A 60 47.46 18.03 -3.08
N GLY A 61 48.64 17.91 -2.46
CA GLY A 61 48.81 17.43 -1.10
C GLY A 61 48.37 18.45 -0.06
N LEU A 62 47.84 17.98 1.04
CA LEU A 62 47.71 18.71 2.29
C LEU A 62 48.25 17.88 3.45
N ASP A 63 48.97 18.59 4.26
CA ASP A 63 49.97 18.20 5.23
C ASP A 63 49.41 17.58 6.52
N THR A 64 50.27 16.83 7.16
CA THR A 64 50.11 15.98 8.31
C THR A 64 50.19 16.68 9.65
N GLY A 65 49.45 16.18 10.64
CA GLY A 65 49.69 16.46 12.06
C GLY A 65 49.05 15.39 12.93
N GLY A 66 49.84 14.39 13.38
CA GLY A 66 49.44 13.43 14.40
C GLY A 66 49.59 13.97 15.83
N PRO A 67 49.25 13.20 16.89
CA PRO A 67 50.07 12.06 17.32
C PRO A 67 49.35 10.81 17.90
N SER A 68 50.02 9.67 17.71
CA SER A 68 50.32 8.48 18.56
C SER A 68 49.38 7.98 19.66
N SER A 69 48.88 6.77 19.46
CA SER A 69 48.91 5.44 20.11
C SER A 69 48.81 5.30 21.65
N PRO A 70 48.38 4.18 22.27
CA PRO A 70 48.78 2.81 21.98
C PRO A 70 47.66 1.73 21.98
N GLY A 71 47.88 0.73 21.35
CA GLY A 71 47.77 -0.61 21.14
C GLY A 71 47.37 -1.57 22.26
N LEU A 72 46.57 -2.59 21.92
CA LEU A 72 46.51 -3.86 22.62
C LEU A 72 46.33 -5.01 21.62
N ARG A 73 47.10 -6.06 21.87
CA ARG A 73 47.33 -7.23 21.01
C ARG A 73 46.24 -8.26 21.12
N LEU A 74 46.06 -8.95 20.00
CA LEU A 74 45.60 -10.27 19.67
C LEU A 74 45.68 -11.37 20.73
N ALA A 75 44.67 -12.26 20.76
CA ALA A 75 44.86 -13.69 20.90
C ALA A 75 43.96 -14.43 19.91
N SER A 76 44.61 -15.22 19.08
CA SER A 76 44.04 -16.20 18.15
C SER A 76 43.72 -17.47 18.93
N GLU A 77 42.64 -18.16 18.58
CA GLU A 77 42.74 -19.64 18.47
C GLU A 77 41.61 -20.20 17.59
N ALA A 78 41.98 -21.28 16.94
CA ALA A 78 41.37 -21.90 15.79
C ALA A 78 40.42 -23.05 16.18
N SER A 79 39.74 -23.50 15.16
CA SER A 79 39.33 -24.86 14.80
C SER A 79 37.89 -25.29 15.02
N GLY A 80 37.35 -25.88 13.93
CA GLY A 80 36.30 -26.85 14.02
C GLY A 80 35.35 -26.88 12.81
N SER A 81 35.79 -27.53 11.73
CA SER A 81 34.93 -27.96 10.62
C SER A 81 33.81 -28.89 11.06
N ALA A 82 32.59 -28.70 10.57
CA ALA A 82 31.65 -29.77 10.35
C ALA A 82 30.81 -29.50 9.09
N VAL A 83 31.13 -30.21 8.03
CA VAL A 83 30.33 -30.37 6.82
C VAL A 83 29.18 -31.32 7.15
N SER A 84 27.94 -30.90 6.95
CA SER A 84 26.79 -31.79 6.88
C SER A 84 26.07 -31.57 5.55
N SER A 85 26.26 -32.54 4.67
CA SER A 85 25.51 -32.71 3.43
C SER A 85 24.13 -33.31 3.74
N TYR A 86 23.06 -32.63 3.35
CA TYR A 86 21.75 -33.26 3.23
C TYR A 86 21.30 -33.27 1.76
N GLY A 87 21.24 -34.49 1.23
CA GLY A 87 20.68 -34.79 -0.06
C GLY A 87 19.15 -34.75 -0.01
N SER A 88 18.57 -34.05 -0.94
CA SER A 88 17.13 -34.03 -1.17
C SER A 88 16.71 -35.20 -2.05
N ARG A 89 15.76 -36.00 -1.58
CA ARG A 89 14.81 -36.74 -2.42
C ARG A 89 13.42 -36.35 -1.97
N SER A 90 12.69 -35.61 -2.78
CA SER A 90 11.25 -35.41 -2.60
C SER A 90 10.50 -36.30 -3.58
N THR A 91 9.73 -37.23 -3.04
CA THR A 91 8.65 -37.91 -3.74
C THR A 91 7.38 -37.11 -3.55
N ALA A 92 6.67 -36.84 -4.65
CA ALA A 92 5.36 -36.22 -4.63
C ALA A 92 4.33 -37.18 -4.01
N ALA A 93 3.72 -36.78 -2.90
CA ALA A 93 2.40 -37.22 -2.45
C ALA A 93 1.93 -36.35 -1.28
N ASP A 94 0.64 -36.05 -1.30
CA ASP A 94 -0.17 -35.45 -0.22
C ASP A 94 -0.08 -33.92 -0.07
N VAL A 95 -0.87 -33.22 -0.91
CA VAL A 95 -1.41 -31.91 -0.57
C VAL A 95 -2.58 -32.16 0.39
N ALA A 96 -2.26 -32.23 1.68
CA ALA A 96 -3.26 -32.11 2.73
C ALA A 96 -3.65 -30.63 2.85
N ASP A 97 -4.96 -30.36 2.90
CA ASP A 97 -5.55 -29.09 3.26
C ASP A 97 -4.90 -28.54 4.55
N VAL A 98 -3.98 -27.60 4.39
CA VAL A 98 -3.45 -26.84 5.51
C VAL A 98 -4.42 -25.70 5.78
N THR A 99 -5.45 -25.97 6.55
CA THR A 99 -6.22 -24.95 7.24
C THR A 99 -5.28 -24.27 8.22
N PHE A 100 -4.85 -23.06 7.91
CA PHE A 100 -4.15 -22.18 8.83
C PHE A 100 -5.13 -21.76 9.94
N ASN A 101 -5.15 -22.54 11.03
CA ASN A 101 -5.66 -22.06 12.31
C ASN A 101 -4.60 -21.13 12.90
N ALA A 102 -4.65 -19.85 12.56
CA ALA A 102 -3.90 -18.84 13.26
C ALA A 102 -4.50 -18.68 14.68
N PRO A 103 -3.76 -19.00 15.77
CA PRO A 103 -4.32 -18.97 17.12
C PRO A 103 -4.66 -17.56 17.64
N TYR A 104 -4.52 -16.52 16.83
CA TYR A 104 -4.74 -15.12 17.22
C TYR A 104 -6.04 -14.49 16.68
N VAL A 105 -6.84 -15.20 15.89
CA VAL A 105 -8.09 -14.63 15.34
C VAL A 105 -9.28 -14.77 16.29
N ASN A 106 -9.17 -15.59 17.35
CA ASN A 106 -10.30 -15.91 18.23
C ASN A 106 -10.35 -15.15 19.57
N ASP A 107 -9.44 -14.21 19.85
CA ASP A 107 -9.45 -13.48 21.14
C ASP A 107 -9.86 -11.99 21.03
N LEU A 108 -10.44 -11.59 19.92
CA LEU A 108 -11.18 -10.33 19.86
C LEU A 108 -12.56 -10.52 20.50
N ARG A 109 -12.59 -10.49 21.82
CA ARG A 109 -13.84 -10.34 22.56
C ARG A 109 -14.50 -9.04 22.12
N PHE A 110 -15.63 -9.19 21.44
CA PHE A 110 -16.52 -8.09 21.11
C PHE A 110 -16.92 -7.38 22.39
N LEU A 111 -16.36 -6.21 22.60
CA LEU A 111 -16.93 -5.25 23.56
C LEU A 111 -18.22 -4.74 22.93
N SER A 112 -19.35 -5.23 23.45
CA SER A 112 -20.65 -4.58 23.26
C SER A 112 -20.46 -3.10 23.53
N LEU A 113 -20.92 -2.27 22.61
CA LEU A 113 -20.94 -0.82 22.79
C LEU A 113 -21.69 -0.52 24.10
N PRO A 114 -21.09 0.17 25.09
CA PRO A 114 -21.85 0.57 26.24
C PRO A 114 -22.93 1.54 25.78
N SER A 115 -24.17 1.25 26.15
CA SER A 115 -25.28 2.18 26.02
C SER A 115 -24.92 3.45 26.76
N VAL A 116 -24.75 4.55 26.04
CA VAL A 116 -24.50 5.87 26.65
C VAL A 116 -25.81 6.35 27.23
N THR A 117 -25.99 6.11 28.51
CA THR A 117 -27.04 6.78 29.30
C THR A 117 -26.56 8.19 29.62
N PHE A 118 -27.13 9.17 28.98
CA PHE A 118 -26.96 10.57 29.38
C PHE A 118 -27.60 10.79 30.73
N GLN A 119 -26.80 11.01 31.78
CA GLN A 119 -27.26 11.56 33.03
C GLN A 119 -27.17 13.10 32.94
N PRO A 120 -28.27 13.84 33.12
CA PRO A 120 -28.18 15.30 33.13
C PRO A 120 -27.45 15.76 34.40
N SER A 121 -26.40 16.53 34.20
CA SER A 121 -25.68 17.23 35.28
C SER A 121 -26.58 18.31 35.88
N ALA A 122 -26.83 18.23 37.18
CA ALA A 122 -27.56 19.25 37.92
C ALA A 122 -26.72 20.54 38.02
N GLY A 123 -27.07 21.53 37.22
CA GLY A 123 -26.53 22.89 37.30
C GLY A 123 -27.41 23.79 38.15
N SER A 124 -26.80 24.59 39.01
CA SER A 124 -27.39 25.58 39.93
C SER A 124 -28.28 26.62 39.24
N PRO A 125 -29.25 27.21 39.98
CA PRO A 125 -30.22 28.11 39.40
C PRO A 125 -29.65 29.51 39.19
N SER A 126 -29.88 30.10 38.03
CA SER A 126 -29.70 31.53 37.80
C SER A 126 -30.78 32.06 36.86
N GLU A 127 -31.51 32.98 37.40
CA GLU A 127 -32.35 34.05 36.83
C GLU A 127 -33.34 33.75 35.69
N THR A 128 -34.60 33.97 36.09
CA THR A 128 -35.84 33.95 35.34
C THR A 128 -35.88 35.09 34.32
N THR A 129 -35.70 34.81 33.06
CA THR A 129 -36.19 35.64 31.96
C THR A 129 -37.35 34.90 31.30
N THR A 130 -38.58 35.37 31.53
CA THR A 130 -39.81 34.81 30.97
C THR A 130 -39.87 35.13 29.48
N THR A 131 -39.29 34.27 28.65
CA THR A 131 -39.53 34.26 27.21
C THR A 131 -40.71 33.33 26.96
N ALA A 132 -41.74 33.81 26.28
CA ALA A 132 -42.92 33.03 25.91
C ALA A 132 -42.51 31.80 25.11
N THR A 133 -42.60 30.62 25.73
CA THR A 133 -42.32 29.34 25.10
C THR A 133 -43.49 29.02 24.17
N THR A 134 -43.23 29.03 22.84
CA THR A 134 -44.11 28.38 21.88
C THR A 134 -44.24 26.91 22.31
N PRO A 135 -45.46 26.33 22.35
CA PRO A 135 -45.63 24.94 22.75
C PRO A 135 -44.80 24.07 21.79
N ALA A 136 -43.89 23.27 22.32
CA ALA A 136 -43.17 22.29 21.54
C ALA A 136 -44.18 21.37 20.86
N GLN A 137 -44.14 21.23 19.53
CA GLN A 137 -44.93 20.22 18.84
C GLN A 137 -44.62 18.86 19.46
N PRO A 138 -45.62 17.97 19.59
CA PRO A 138 -45.38 16.64 20.12
C PRO A 138 -44.38 15.93 19.23
N VAL A 139 -43.24 15.62 19.81
CA VAL A 139 -42.17 14.86 19.16
C VAL A 139 -42.72 13.46 18.91
N GLY A 140 -42.74 13.03 17.64
CA GLY A 140 -43.24 11.70 17.26
C GLY A 140 -42.38 10.58 17.85
N PRO A 141 -42.82 9.32 17.77
CA PRO A 141 -42.05 8.20 18.27
C PRO A 141 -40.70 8.06 17.49
N PRO A 142 -39.67 7.50 18.14
CA PRO A 142 -38.43 7.16 17.43
C PRO A 142 -38.74 6.25 16.25
N PRO A 143 -37.99 6.36 15.11
CA PRO A 143 -38.20 5.50 13.95
C PRO A 143 -37.76 4.07 14.25
N GLU A 144 -38.55 3.08 13.85
CA GLU A 144 -38.15 1.66 13.82
C GLU A 144 -37.61 1.33 12.43
N ILE A 145 -36.48 0.60 12.37
CA ILE A 145 -35.88 0.12 11.12
C ILE A 145 -36.52 -1.21 10.76
N GLN A 146 -36.90 -1.36 9.50
CA GLN A 146 -37.62 -2.54 8.99
C GLN A 146 -37.07 -2.95 7.63
N ASN A 147 -37.14 -4.26 7.33
CA ASN A 147 -36.90 -4.81 6.00
C ASN A 147 -35.53 -4.44 5.39
N VAL A 148 -34.44 -4.56 6.15
CA VAL A 148 -33.07 -4.37 5.64
C VAL A 148 -32.72 -5.51 4.70
N HIS A 149 -32.39 -5.19 3.44
CA HIS A 149 -32.01 -6.20 2.44
C HIS A 149 -31.11 -5.62 1.35
N THR A 150 -30.33 -6.49 0.70
CA THR A 150 -29.48 -6.13 -0.43
C THR A 150 -30.28 -6.14 -1.72
N THR A 151 -30.24 -5.04 -2.49
CA THR A 151 -30.92 -4.91 -3.80
C THR A 151 -29.97 -5.09 -4.97
N SER A 152 -28.67 -4.81 -4.79
CA SER A 152 -27.61 -5.04 -5.77
C SER A 152 -26.33 -5.45 -5.06
N LEU A 153 -25.59 -6.40 -5.65
CA LEU A 153 -24.36 -6.93 -5.06
C LEU A 153 -23.37 -7.29 -6.17
N THR A 154 -22.17 -6.72 -6.05
CA THR A 154 -21.02 -7.00 -6.92
C THR A 154 -19.80 -7.38 -6.08
N PRO A 155 -18.69 -7.84 -6.66
CA PRO A 155 -17.46 -8.05 -5.91
C PRO A 155 -16.92 -6.82 -5.18
N PHE A 156 -17.28 -5.60 -5.62
CA PHE A 156 -16.68 -4.35 -5.13
C PHE A 156 -17.70 -3.34 -4.59
N SER A 157 -18.99 -3.66 -4.65
CA SER A 157 -20.06 -2.76 -4.20
C SER A 157 -21.32 -3.51 -3.79
N ALA A 158 -22.14 -2.87 -2.93
CA ALA A 158 -23.46 -3.37 -2.57
C ALA A 158 -24.43 -2.20 -2.41
N THR A 159 -25.67 -2.36 -2.87
CA THR A 159 -26.76 -1.42 -2.54
C THR A 159 -27.70 -2.11 -1.56
N ILE A 160 -27.93 -1.44 -0.42
CA ILE A 160 -28.80 -1.91 0.65
C ILE A 160 -30.00 -0.98 0.72
N ALA A 161 -31.19 -1.56 0.83
CA ALA A 161 -32.44 -0.82 1.03
C ALA A 161 -33.09 -1.20 2.36
N TRP A 162 -33.81 -0.27 2.96
CA TRP A 162 -34.56 -0.47 4.21
C TRP A 162 -35.70 0.54 4.33
N ARG A 163 -36.57 0.33 5.34
CA ARG A 163 -37.67 1.24 5.68
C ARG A 163 -37.55 1.71 7.11
N THR A 164 -38.15 2.87 7.38
CA THR A 164 -38.40 3.34 8.72
C THR A 164 -39.91 3.52 8.97
N SER A 165 -40.39 3.26 10.18
CA SER A 165 -41.81 3.36 10.55
C SER A 165 -42.37 4.77 10.41
N VAL A 166 -41.52 5.78 10.53
CA VAL A 166 -41.84 7.21 10.37
C VAL A 166 -40.72 7.90 9.61
N PRO A 167 -40.93 9.06 8.99
CA PRO A 167 -39.86 9.80 8.32
C PRO A 167 -38.67 10.05 9.24
N ALA A 168 -37.48 9.68 8.78
CA ALA A 168 -36.24 9.79 9.54
C ALA A 168 -35.05 10.05 8.61
N THR A 169 -33.99 10.67 9.10
CA THR A 169 -32.67 10.61 8.50
C THR A 169 -32.04 9.26 8.82
N SER A 170 -31.31 8.68 7.90
CA SER A 170 -30.72 7.37 8.11
C SER A 170 -29.38 7.23 7.41
N ARG A 171 -28.49 6.40 7.95
CA ARG A 171 -27.18 6.06 7.36
C ARG A 171 -26.78 4.64 7.70
N ILE A 172 -25.78 4.14 6.99
CA ILE A 172 -25.13 2.86 7.25
C ILE A 172 -23.73 3.12 7.81
N ALA A 173 -23.40 2.40 8.90
CA ALA A 173 -22.02 2.15 9.30
C ALA A 173 -21.63 0.73 8.87
N TYR A 174 -20.42 0.52 8.35
CA TYR A 174 -19.99 -0.79 7.86
C TYR A 174 -18.48 -1.01 8.01
N GLY A 175 -18.02 -2.26 7.89
CA GLY A 175 -16.61 -2.63 7.93
C GLY A 175 -16.38 -4.12 8.04
N LEU A 176 -15.15 -4.59 7.82
CA LEU A 176 -14.79 -6.01 7.87
C LEU A 176 -14.88 -6.57 9.31
N ASN A 177 -14.21 -5.94 10.25
CA ASN A 177 -14.16 -6.36 11.64
C ASN A 177 -15.11 -5.54 12.52
N ALA A 178 -15.09 -4.24 12.32
CA ALA A 178 -15.92 -3.27 13.02
C ALA A 178 -16.48 -2.24 12.03
N PRO A 179 -17.67 -1.67 12.28
CA PRO A 179 -18.27 -0.65 11.42
C PRO A 179 -17.56 0.70 11.62
N VAL A 180 -16.46 0.89 10.90
CA VAL A 180 -15.59 2.09 10.96
C VAL A 180 -15.69 2.99 9.73
N LEU A 181 -16.54 2.62 8.77
CA LEU A 181 -16.89 3.39 7.58
C LEU A 181 -18.35 3.77 7.62
N TRP A 182 -18.71 4.92 7.04
CA TRP A 182 -20.09 5.41 7.01
C TRP A 182 -20.51 5.83 5.62
N THR A 183 -21.80 5.64 5.31
CA THR A 183 -22.41 6.32 4.16
C THR A 183 -22.78 7.75 4.53
N ALA A 184 -22.96 8.63 3.53
CA ALA A 184 -23.63 9.90 3.74
C ALA A 184 -25.04 9.66 4.34
N PRO A 185 -25.54 10.54 5.19
CA PRO A 185 -26.91 10.42 5.69
C PRO A 185 -27.91 10.64 4.57
N ASN A 186 -28.96 9.84 4.53
CA ASN A 186 -30.10 10.04 3.65
C ASN A 186 -30.96 11.21 4.17
N ILE A 187 -31.68 11.88 3.27
CA ILE A 187 -32.72 12.84 3.64
C ILE A 187 -33.84 12.14 4.43
N ALA A 188 -34.56 12.91 5.24
CA ALA A 188 -35.69 12.38 6.00
C ALA A 188 -36.76 11.77 5.07
N ALA A 189 -36.96 10.47 5.18
CA ALA A 189 -37.90 9.67 4.39
C ALA A 189 -38.31 8.42 5.17
N THR A 190 -39.22 7.61 4.62
CA THR A 190 -39.57 6.28 5.13
C THR A 190 -38.96 5.15 4.30
N GLU A 191 -38.55 5.43 3.07
CA GLU A 191 -37.83 4.51 2.19
C GLU A 191 -36.39 4.99 2.04
N HIS A 192 -35.44 4.11 2.23
CA HIS A 192 -34.02 4.42 2.22
C HIS A 192 -33.24 3.43 1.37
N HIS A 193 -32.16 3.89 0.79
CA HIS A 193 -31.14 3.06 0.19
C HIS A 193 -29.77 3.73 0.31
N ALA A 194 -28.73 2.93 0.34
CA ALA A 194 -27.34 3.41 0.26
C ALA A 194 -26.48 2.42 -0.49
N THR A 195 -25.52 2.92 -1.25
CA THR A 195 -24.54 2.11 -1.97
C THR A 195 -23.21 2.16 -1.23
N LEU A 196 -22.71 1.00 -0.87
CA LEU A 196 -21.36 0.79 -0.34
C LEU A 196 -20.43 0.56 -1.52
N THR A 197 -19.32 1.29 -1.59
CA THR A 197 -18.31 1.21 -2.65
C THR A 197 -16.92 0.87 -2.05
N GLY A 198 -15.96 0.50 -2.90
CA GLY A 198 -14.62 0.13 -2.44
C GLY A 198 -14.59 -1.12 -1.57
N LEU A 199 -15.59 -2.00 -1.70
CA LEU A 199 -15.61 -3.29 -1.03
C LEU A 199 -14.59 -4.23 -1.68
N THR A 200 -14.17 -5.24 -0.94
CA THR A 200 -13.30 -6.30 -1.44
C THR A 200 -14.12 -7.55 -1.73
N PHE A 201 -13.81 -8.22 -2.82
CA PHE A 201 -14.47 -9.48 -3.21
C PHE A 201 -14.22 -10.59 -2.18
N SER A 202 -15.13 -11.58 -2.14
CA SER A 202 -15.07 -12.73 -1.23
C SER A 202 -14.90 -12.34 0.25
N SER A 203 -15.49 -11.22 0.68
CA SER A 203 -15.30 -10.65 2.00
C SER A 203 -16.64 -10.42 2.70
N SER A 204 -16.66 -10.64 4.03
CA SER A 204 -17.85 -10.43 4.86
C SER A 204 -17.74 -9.12 5.63
N TYR A 205 -18.76 -8.29 5.52
CA TYR A 205 -18.86 -6.99 6.16
C TYR A 205 -19.96 -7.01 7.22
N LYS A 206 -19.68 -6.42 8.37
CA LYS A 206 -20.70 -6.01 9.32
C LYS A 206 -21.31 -4.70 8.84
N VAL A 207 -22.63 -4.64 8.81
CA VAL A 207 -23.41 -3.49 8.39
C VAL A 207 -24.37 -3.13 9.50
N VAL A 208 -24.36 -1.88 9.90
CA VAL A 208 -25.22 -1.34 10.96
C VAL A 208 -26.01 -0.17 10.40
N VAL A 209 -27.32 -0.34 10.28
CA VAL A 209 -28.25 0.71 9.84
C VAL A 209 -28.67 1.50 11.07
N THR A 210 -28.61 2.83 10.99
CA THR A 210 -29.09 3.74 12.03
C THR A 210 -30.05 4.75 11.44
N ALA A 211 -31.08 5.13 12.18
CA ALA A 211 -32.03 6.15 11.79
C ALA A 211 -32.34 7.09 12.97
N ALA A 212 -32.62 8.35 12.69
CA ALA A 212 -32.96 9.35 13.68
C ALA A 212 -34.02 10.34 13.17
N ASN A 213 -34.85 10.84 14.07
CA ASN A 213 -35.77 11.95 13.86
C ASN A 213 -35.77 12.85 15.09
N GLU A 214 -36.62 13.87 15.13
CA GLU A 214 -36.75 14.74 16.28
C GLU A 214 -37.21 14.01 17.56
N GLY A 215 -37.77 12.80 17.44
CA GLY A 215 -38.16 11.92 18.56
C GLY A 215 -37.01 11.20 19.24
N GLY A 216 -35.81 11.29 18.66
CA GLY A 216 -34.59 10.68 19.17
C GLY A 216 -33.99 9.65 18.23
N PRO A 217 -32.82 9.11 18.59
CA PRO A 217 -32.19 8.07 17.80
C PRO A 217 -33.04 6.79 17.78
N ALA A 218 -33.12 6.19 16.63
CA ALA A 218 -33.78 4.91 16.45
C ALA A 218 -32.93 3.74 16.87
N GLY A 219 -33.57 2.62 16.83
CA GLY A 219 -32.95 1.32 16.89
C GLY A 219 -31.83 1.14 15.86
N VAL A 220 -31.01 0.19 16.16
CA VAL A 220 -29.87 -0.25 15.33
C VAL A 220 -30.24 -1.62 14.78
N GLU A 221 -30.15 -1.77 13.45
CA GLU A 221 -30.32 -3.08 12.81
C GLU A 221 -28.97 -3.55 12.29
N GLU A 222 -28.52 -4.74 12.72
CA GLU A 222 -27.30 -5.36 12.27
C GLU A 222 -27.56 -6.34 11.13
N TYR A 223 -26.72 -6.25 10.10
CA TYR A 223 -26.81 -7.06 8.90
C TYR A 223 -25.42 -7.54 8.47
N VAL A 224 -25.29 -8.78 8.03
CA VAL A 224 -24.04 -9.30 7.47
C VAL A 224 -24.14 -9.36 5.96
N LEU A 225 -23.22 -8.68 5.29
CA LEU A 225 -23.09 -8.64 3.85
C LEU A 225 -21.86 -9.43 3.43
N THR A 226 -22.00 -10.40 2.50
CA THR A 226 -20.84 -11.10 1.92
C THR A 226 -20.77 -10.82 0.42
N THR A 227 -19.65 -10.22 -0.01
CA THR A 227 -19.38 -9.94 -1.42
C THR A 227 -19.05 -11.23 -2.18
N PRO A 228 -19.49 -11.38 -3.43
CA PRO A 228 -19.17 -12.56 -4.24
C PRO A 228 -17.68 -12.59 -4.63
N ALA A 229 -17.23 -13.76 -5.05
CA ALA A 229 -15.93 -13.93 -5.68
C ALA A 229 -15.86 -13.19 -7.03
N LEU A 230 -14.62 -12.91 -7.47
CA LEU A 230 -14.38 -12.35 -8.79
C LEU A 230 -14.89 -13.29 -9.87
N SER A 231 -15.66 -12.77 -10.81
CA SER A 231 -16.15 -13.47 -11.97
C SER A 231 -16.01 -12.60 -13.22
N GLY A 232 -15.52 -13.18 -14.31
CA GLY A 232 -15.31 -12.47 -15.57
C GLY A 232 -14.08 -11.57 -15.60
N PRO A 233 -13.87 -10.82 -16.69
CA PRO A 233 -12.75 -9.92 -16.84
C PRO A 233 -12.89 -8.72 -15.90
N VAL A 234 -11.74 -8.29 -15.33
CA VAL A 234 -11.66 -7.09 -14.51
C VAL A 234 -10.90 -6.03 -15.29
N GLN A 235 -11.41 -4.82 -15.28
CA GLN A 235 -10.78 -3.66 -15.87
C GLN A 235 -10.19 -2.78 -14.75
N MET A 236 -8.90 -2.47 -14.84
CA MET A 236 -8.25 -1.48 -14.00
C MET A 236 -8.16 -0.16 -14.78
N THR A 237 -8.48 0.94 -14.12
CA THR A 237 -8.34 2.30 -14.63
C THR A 237 -7.87 3.23 -13.53
N THR A 238 -7.57 4.48 -13.86
CA THR A 238 -7.28 5.54 -12.88
C THR A 238 -8.20 6.73 -13.15
N SER A 239 -8.70 7.37 -12.10
CA SER A 239 -9.44 8.63 -12.16
C SER A 239 -9.25 9.40 -10.87
N ASP A 240 -9.05 10.72 -10.98
CA ASP A 240 -8.97 11.64 -9.84
C ASP A 240 -8.01 11.21 -8.72
N GLY A 241 -6.85 10.67 -9.11
CA GLY A 241 -5.84 10.19 -8.17
C GLY A 241 -6.11 8.80 -7.60
N VAL A 242 -7.16 8.10 -8.00
CA VAL A 242 -7.57 6.80 -7.46
C VAL A 242 -7.39 5.69 -8.49
N ILE A 243 -6.96 4.52 -8.05
CA ILE A 243 -6.97 3.29 -8.84
C ILE A 243 -8.36 2.66 -8.73
N LEU A 244 -8.97 2.34 -9.86
CA LEU A 244 -10.31 1.77 -9.94
C LEU A 244 -10.27 0.35 -10.50
N LEU A 245 -11.06 -0.55 -9.89
CA LEU A 245 -11.34 -1.90 -10.40
C LEU A 245 -12.83 -1.98 -10.79
N ASN A 246 -13.10 -2.17 -12.08
CA ASN A 246 -14.47 -2.11 -12.62
C ASN A 246 -15.22 -0.83 -12.20
N GLY A 247 -14.51 0.31 -12.20
CA GLY A 247 -15.05 1.61 -11.81
C GLY A 247 -15.22 1.82 -10.29
N GLN A 248 -14.81 0.86 -9.45
CA GLN A 248 -14.89 0.98 -7.99
C GLN A 248 -13.52 1.30 -7.39
N PRO A 249 -13.44 2.19 -6.38
CA PRO A 249 -12.20 2.54 -5.70
C PRO A 249 -11.47 1.31 -5.15
N SER A 250 -10.14 1.30 -5.29
CA SER A 250 -9.28 0.20 -4.86
C SER A 250 -7.98 0.73 -4.27
N PHE A 251 -7.43 -0.01 -3.32
CA PHE A 251 -6.10 0.20 -2.74
C PHE A 251 -5.29 -1.09 -2.91
N PRO A 252 -4.58 -1.27 -4.03
CA PRO A 252 -3.83 -2.49 -4.30
C PRO A 252 -2.67 -2.73 -3.32
N LYS A 253 -2.46 -4.01 -2.98
CA LYS A 253 -1.30 -4.51 -2.23
C LYS A 253 -0.45 -5.35 -3.19
N LEU A 254 0.75 -4.85 -3.50
CA LEU A 254 1.58 -5.35 -4.58
C LEU A 254 2.68 -6.30 -4.09
N VAL A 255 3.13 -7.15 -5.01
CA VAL A 255 4.39 -7.90 -4.89
C VAL A 255 5.09 -7.94 -6.25
N TRP A 256 6.44 -7.92 -6.23
CA TRP A 256 7.27 -7.86 -7.43
C TRP A 256 7.66 -9.25 -7.94
N ALA A 257 7.57 -9.44 -9.28
CA ALA A 257 8.21 -10.50 -10.07
C ALA A 257 8.05 -11.93 -9.51
N GLN A 258 6.82 -12.37 -9.28
CA GLN A 258 6.55 -13.67 -8.68
C GLN A 258 6.52 -14.83 -9.66
N CYS A 259 6.88 -16.03 -9.16
CA CYS A 259 6.66 -17.31 -9.80
C CYS A 259 5.38 -17.98 -9.27
N PRO A 260 4.80 -18.95 -10.00
CA PRO A 260 3.54 -19.60 -9.59
C PRO A 260 3.56 -20.27 -8.22
N ASP A 261 4.70 -20.78 -7.78
CA ASP A 261 4.89 -21.44 -6.48
C ASP A 261 4.75 -20.47 -5.29
N ALA A 262 5.03 -19.18 -5.49
CA ALA A 262 4.87 -18.15 -4.46
C ALA A 262 3.44 -17.60 -4.36
N VAL A 263 2.57 -17.84 -5.35
CA VAL A 263 1.23 -17.24 -5.43
C VAL A 263 0.39 -17.55 -4.20
N ALA A 264 0.37 -18.80 -3.75
CA ALA A 264 -0.46 -19.19 -2.61
C ALA A 264 -0.07 -18.44 -1.32
N GLY A 265 1.24 -18.33 -1.04
CA GLY A 265 1.76 -17.58 0.11
C GLY A 265 1.46 -16.08 0.02
N ASN A 266 1.61 -15.48 -1.17
CA ASN A 266 1.31 -14.07 -1.38
C ASN A 266 -0.20 -13.76 -1.20
N LEU A 267 -1.07 -14.61 -1.74
CA LEU A 267 -2.52 -14.46 -1.54
C LEU A 267 -2.92 -14.62 -0.07
N ALA A 268 -2.27 -15.54 0.67
CA ALA A 268 -2.57 -15.77 2.08
C ALA A 268 -2.27 -14.54 2.97
N VAL A 269 -1.32 -13.69 2.58
CA VAL A 269 -1.03 -12.42 3.27
C VAL A 269 -1.77 -11.21 2.68
N GLY A 270 -2.75 -11.44 1.80
CA GLY A 270 -3.62 -10.39 1.27
C GLY A 270 -3.03 -9.58 0.12
N ILE A 271 -2.01 -10.09 -0.58
CA ILE A 271 -1.56 -9.51 -1.86
C ILE A 271 -2.66 -9.71 -2.90
N ASP A 272 -3.02 -8.66 -3.62
CA ASP A 272 -4.05 -8.67 -4.65
C ASP A 272 -3.56 -8.16 -6.02
N LEU A 273 -2.32 -7.64 -6.12
CA LEU A 273 -1.74 -7.18 -7.37
C LEU A 273 -0.30 -7.69 -7.54
N PHE A 274 -0.06 -8.44 -8.61
CA PHE A 274 1.26 -8.96 -8.96
C PHE A 274 1.86 -8.10 -10.07
N MET A 275 2.98 -7.42 -9.80
CA MET A 275 3.69 -6.60 -10.77
C MET A 275 4.86 -7.37 -11.38
N GLY A 276 4.81 -7.57 -12.70
CA GLY A 276 5.79 -8.39 -13.42
C GLY A 276 5.63 -9.89 -13.11
N ASN A 277 6.51 -10.68 -13.72
CA ASN A 277 6.55 -12.12 -13.57
C ASN A 277 7.99 -12.59 -13.39
N GLY A 278 8.25 -13.39 -12.39
CA GLY A 278 9.57 -14.01 -12.14
C GLY A 278 9.82 -15.22 -13.02
N CYS A 279 8.76 -15.91 -13.45
CA CYS A 279 8.80 -17.10 -14.28
C CYS A 279 7.68 -17.05 -15.32
N GLY A 280 7.93 -17.60 -16.51
CA GLY A 280 6.94 -17.65 -17.59
C GLY A 280 6.56 -16.26 -18.11
N THR A 281 5.30 -16.02 -18.35
CA THR A 281 4.76 -14.77 -18.87
C THR A 281 3.74 -14.15 -17.90
N GLY A 282 3.43 -12.85 -18.07
CA GLY A 282 2.34 -12.21 -17.33
C GLY A 282 1.00 -12.90 -17.56
N ALA A 283 0.76 -13.41 -18.78
CA ALA A 283 -0.44 -14.17 -19.10
C ALA A 283 -0.51 -15.52 -18.35
N ASP A 284 0.63 -16.17 -18.11
CA ASP A 284 0.66 -17.39 -17.31
C ASP A 284 0.36 -17.08 -15.85
N LEU A 285 1.00 -16.04 -15.29
CA LEU A 285 0.74 -15.61 -13.93
C LEU A 285 -0.73 -15.20 -13.75
N ALA A 286 -1.33 -14.48 -14.73
CA ALA A 286 -2.74 -14.09 -14.70
C ALA A 286 -3.68 -15.30 -14.62
N LYS A 287 -3.35 -16.42 -15.27
CA LYS A 287 -4.12 -17.67 -15.13
C LYS A 287 -4.01 -18.25 -13.71
N TRP A 288 -2.81 -18.20 -13.09
CA TRP A 288 -2.57 -18.72 -11.75
C TRP A 288 -3.33 -17.95 -10.66
N VAL A 289 -3.44 -16.62 -10.81
CA VAL A 289 -4.14 -15.77 -9.83
C VAL A 289 -5.61 -15.54 -10.17
N SER A 290 -6.11 -16.08 -11.28
CA SER A 290 -7.46 -15.86 -11.79
C SER A 290 -8.53 -16.02 -10.71
N GLY A 291 -9.45 -15.05 -10.61
CA GLY A 291 -10.52 -15.02 -9.61
C GLY A 291 -10.06 -14.63 -8.18
N ARG A 292 -8.77 -14.38 -7.95
CA ARG A 292 -8.21 -14.13 -6.61
C ARG A 292 -7.33 -12.88 -6.54
N ALA A 293 -6.70 -12.49 -7.62
CA ALA A 293 -5.82 -11.32 -7.71
C ALA A 293 -5.66 -10.87 -9.16
N PHE A 294 -4.84 -9.84 -9.38
CA PHE A 294 -4.60 -9.21 -10.66
C PHE A 294 -3.12 -9.22 -11.00
N VAL A 295 -2.79 -9.04 -12.30
CA VAL A 295 -1.41 -8.97 -12.78
C VAL A 295 -1.23 -7.73 -13.66
N ILE A 296 -0.14 -7.02 -13.45
CA ILE A 296 0.42 -6.01 -14.36
C ILE A 296 1.65 -6.62 -15.03
N ALA A 297 1.69 -6.62 -16.37
CA ALA A 297 2.77 -7.20 -17.13
C ALA A 297 3.77 -6.14 -17.59
N ASN A 298 4.98 -6.57 -17.95
CA ASN A 298 5.97 -5.69 -18.59
C ASN A 298 5.38 -5.09 -19.88
N ALA A 299 5.42 -3.77 -20.00
CA ALA A 299 4.92 -3.03 -21.16
C ALA A 299 5.60 -3.42 -22.47
N GLN A 300 6.87 -3.85 -22.41
CA GLN A 300 7.65 -4.30 -23.57
C GLN A 300 7.38 -5.75 -23.97
N ALA A 301 6.62 -6.52 -23.17
CA ALA A 301 6.30 -7.90 -23.51
C ALA A 301 5.33 -7.98 -24.70
N PRO A 302 5.39 -9.04 -25.54
CA PRO A 302 4.43 -9.24 -26.62
C PRO A 302 2.99 -9.32 -26.12
N ALA A 303 2.02 -8.94 -26.95
CA ALA A 303 0.60 -8.91 -26.58
C ALA A 303 0.09 -10.26 -26.02
N ALA A 304 0.52 -11.38 -26.60
CA ALA A 304 0.16 -12.71 -26.11
C ALA A 304 0.66 -12.98 -24.68
N ALA A 305 1.82 -12.44 -24.31
CA ALA A 305 2.40 -12.58 -22.98
C ALA A 305 1.76 -11.66 -21.93
N ARG A 306 0.90 -10.74 -22.35
CA ARG A 306 0.12 -9.81 -21.51
C ARG A 306 -1.37 -10.13 -21.48
N ALA A 307 -1.81 -11.23 -22.08
CA ALA A 307 -3.22 -11.60 -22.11
C ALA A 307 -3.76 -11.85 -20.69
N GLY A 308 -4.91 -11.25 -20.36
CA GLY A 308 -5.55 -11.38 -19.05
C GLY A 308 -4.93 -10.54 -17.93
N THR A 309 -3.95 -9.68 -18.24
CA THR A 309 -3.42 -8.70 -17.29
C THR A 309 -4.27 -7.43 -17.28
N VAL A 310 -4.26 -6.70 -16.17
CA VAL A 310 -5.12 -5.51 -15.96
C VAL A 310 -4.39 -4.19 -16.18
N GLY A 311 -3.08 -4.22 -16.39
CA GLY A 311 -2.23 -3.06 -16.62
C GLY A 311 -0.84 -3.47 -17.07
N THR A 312 0.03 -2.48 -17.23
CA THR A 312 1.43 -2.70 -17.58
C THR A 312 2.36 -1.92 -16.66
N HIS A 313 3.58 -2.42 -16.46
CA HIS A 313 4.65 -1.65 -15.83
C HIS A 313 5.71 -1.28 -16.85
N LEU A 314 6.22 -0.07 -16.73
CA LEU A 314 7.37 0.43 -17.47
C LEU A 314 8.65 -0.23 -16.94
N PRO A 315 9.81 -0.04 -17.60
CA PRO A 315 11.07 -0.55 -17.08
C PRO A 315 11.28 -0.12 -15.62
N ASP A 316 11.72 -1.05 -14.79
CA ASP A 316 11.99 -0.84 -13.39
C ASP A 316 13.14 0.15 -13.21
N GLU A 317 13.03 1.06 -12.23
CA GLU A 317 14.03 2.10 -11.94
C GLU A 317 14.54 2.82 -13.21
N TRP A 318 13.62 3.18 -14.09
CA TRP A 318 13.95 3.70 -15.42
C TRP A 318 14.76 4.99 -15.39
N ASP A 319 14.63 5.77 -14.33
CA ASP A 319 15.40 6.99 -14.08
C ASP A 319 16.92 6.77 -14.03
N THR A 320 17.40 5.56 -13.70
CA THR A 320 18.84 5.24 -13.69
C THR A 320 19.46 5.14 -15.07
N HIS A 321 18.65 5.03 -16.13
CA HIS A 321 19.07 4.71 -17.49
C HIS A 321 18.77 5.81 -18.50
N LEU A 322 18.15 6.91 -18.11
CA LEU A 322 17.69 7.98 -18.99
C LEU A 322 18.53 9.25 -18.84
N PRO A 323 18.63 10.10 -19.90
CA PRO A 323 19.33 11.37 -19.81
C PRO A 323 18.59 12.36 -18.89
N GLY A 324 19.34 13.23 -18.22
CA GLY A 324 18.80 14.20 -17.28
C GLY A 324 18.03 15.37 -17.89
N ASP A 325 18.21 15.61 -19.16
CA ASP A 325 17.54 16.64 -19.98
C ASP A 325 16.29 16.13 -20.71
N LEU A 326 15.78 14.96 -20.31
CA LEU A 326 14.61 14.32 -20.90
C LEU A 326 13.38 15.25 -20.83
N THR A 327 12.76 15.50 -21.96
CA THR A 327 11.49 16.23 -22.04
C THR A 327 10.30 15.28 -21.90
N THR A 328 9.12 15.82 -21.55
CA THR A 328 7.87 15.03 -21.54
C THR A 328 7.59 14.38 -22.89
N ALA A 329 7.85 15.08 -24.00
CA ALA A 329 7.66 14.53 -25.34
C ALA A 329 8.61 13.38 -25.63
N ASP A 330 9.86 13.46 -25.15
CA ASP A 330 10.83 12.39 -25.32
C ASP A 330 10.47 11.16 -24.45
N ALA A 331 10.07 11.38 -23.20
CA ALA A 331 9.61 10.30 -22.32
C ALA A 331 8.39 9.57 -22.92
N LEU A 332 7.41 10.30 -23.43
CA LEU A 332 6.21 9.71 -24.05
C LEU A 332 6.54 8.92 -25.33
N ARG A 333 7.56 9.32 -26.09
CA ARG A 333 8.02 8.52 -27.27
C ARG A 333 8.67 7.20 -26.88
N LEU A 334 9.25 7.12 -25.68
CA LEU A 334 9.87 5.88 -25.19
C LEU A 334 8.84 4.86 -24.67
N VAL A 335 7.62 5.32 -24.39
CA VAL A 335 6.54 4.48 -23.87
C VAL A 335 5.69 3.98 -25.04
N PRO A 336 5.61 2.67 -25.28
CA PRO A 336 4.74 2.14 -26.32
C PRO A 336 3.26 2.40 -25.97
N GLU A 337 2.48 2.85 -26.96
CA GLU A 337 1.03 2.83 -26.84
C GLU A 337 0.54 1.38 -26.85
N ILE A 338 -0.19 1.00 -25.81
CA ILE A 338 -0.74 -0.35 -25.66
C ILE A 338 -2.25 -0.22 -25.44
N PRO A 339 -3.05 -0.17 -26.52
CA PRO A 339 -4.48 0.00 -26.41
C PRO A 339 -5.13 -1.09 -25.54
N GLY A 340 -5.98 -0.69 -24.60
CA GLY A 340 -6.78 -1.61 -23.79
C GLY A 340 -6.02 -2.39 -22.72
N SER A 341 -4.76 -2.05 -22.43
CA SER A 341 -3.93 -2.76 -21.44
C SER A 341 -4.06 -2.22 -20.00
N GLY A 342 -4.97 -1.29 -19.75
CA GLY A 342 -5.11 -0.64 -18.45
C GLY A 342 -3.98 0.35 -18.13
N PRO A 343 -3.84 0.80 -16.87
CA PRO A 343 -2.89 1.83 -16.48
C PRO A 343 -1.43 1.35 -16.57
N ARG A 344 -0.55 2.32 -16.82
CA ARG A 344 0.91 2.15 -16.84
C ARG A 344 1.48 2.51 -15.49
N PHE A 345 2.19 1.59 -14.88
CA PHE A 345 2.90 1.75 -13.63
C PHE A 345 4.38 2.04 -13.88
N LEU A 346 4.95 2.96 -13.13
CA LEU A 346 6.37 3.28 -13.18
C LEU A 346 6.93 3.24 -11.75
N THR A 347 7.94 2.42 -11.51
CA THR A 347 8.78 2.49 -10.30
C THR A 347 9.99 3.37 -10.59
N LEU A 348 10.21 4.38 -9.75
CA LEU A 348 11.40 5.23 -9.73
C LEU A 348 12.32 4.81 -8.59
N THR A 349 13.62 5.10 -8.73
CA THR A 349 14.49 5.07 -7.56
C THR A 349 14.15 6.22 -6.59
N ASN A 350 14.66 6.16 -5.36
CA ASN A 350 14.46 7.22 -4.37
C ASN A 350 15.17 8.56 -4.72
N HIS A 351 15.93 8.64 -5.79
CA HIS A 351 16.76 9.80 -6.15
C HIS A 351 15.96 11.05 -6.58
N PHE A 352 14.66 10.93 -6.86
CA PHE A 352 13.78 12.09 -7.06
C PHE A 352 13.55 12.86 -5.75
N TYR A 353 13.60 12.17 -4.61
CA TYR A 353 13.32 12.72 -3.29
C TYR A 353 14.21 13.91 -2.97
N SER A 354 13.63 14.98 -2.45
CA SER A 354 14.32 16.26 -2.27
C SER A 354 15.60 16.16 -1.43
N ARG A 355 15.61 15.26 -0.43
CA ARG A 355 16.76 15.03 0.47
C ARG A 355 17.71 13.91 0.02
N ALA A 356 17.34 13.13 -0.99
CA ALA A 356 18.23 12.12 -1.56
C ALA A 356 19.26 12.76 -2.50
N SER A 357 20.46 12.18 -2.59
CA SER A 357 21.46 12.57 -3.57
C SER A 357 20.91 12.36 -4.99
N PRO A 358 21.09 13.30 -5.92
CA PRO A 358 20.67 13.12 -7.28
C PRO A 358 21.47 12.04 -8.00
N LEU A 359 20.87 11.38 -8.97
CA LEU A 359 21.59 10.60 -9.96
C LEU A 359 22.55 11.50 -10.77
N PRO A 360 23.57 10.95 -11.46
CA PRO A 360 24.42 11.72 -12.36
C PRO A 360 23.64 12.53 -13.41
N GLN A 361 22.48 12.03 -13.83
CA GLN A 361 21.55 12.68 -14.76
C GLN A 361 20.82 13.90 -14.16
N GLY A 362 20.88 14.08 -12.84
CA GLY A 362 20.18 15.15 -12.12
C GLY A 362 18.70 14.86 -11.92
N LYS A 363 18.00 15.82 -11.30
CA LYS A 363 16.55 15.68 -10.98
C LYS A 363 15.62 16.25 -12.06
N GLY A 364 16.15 16.84 -13.11
CA GLY A 364 15.35 17.54 -14.16
C GLY A 364 14.46 16.61 -14.99
N MET A 365 14.76 15.32 -15.07
CA MET A 365 14.01 14.33 -15.85
C MET A 365 12.71 13.86 -15.17
N TYR A 366 12.58 13.98 -13.85
CA TYR A 366 11.45 13.37 -13.13
C TYR A 366 10.05 13.89 -13.52
N PRO A 367 9.84 15.19 -13.80
CA PRO A 367 8.53 15.65 -14.32
C PRO A 367 8.12 14.99 -15.64
N ALA A 368 9.09 14.72 -16.51
CA ALA A 368 8.86 14.05 -17.78
C ALA A 368 8.54 12.56 -17.59
N LEU A 369 9.30 11.87 -16.73
CA LEU A 369 9.04 10.48 -16.38
C LEU A 369 7.68 10.32 -15.71
N ALA A 370 7.34 11.16 -14.75
CA ALA A 370 6.04 11.15 -14.10
C ALA A 370 4.89 11.32 -15.10
N ALA A 371 5.05 12.16 -16.13
CA ALA A 371 4.04 12.35 -17.16
C ALA A 371 3.85 11.12 -18.08
N SER A 372 4.80 10.19 -18.13
CA SER A 372 4.74 8.99 -18.98
C SER A 372 3.96 7.83 -18.38
N ALA A 373 3.58 7.89 -17.10
CA ALA A 373 2.88 6.84 -16.40
C ALA A 373 1.53 7.33 -15.84
N ASP A 374 0.63 6.38 -15.58
CA ASP A 374 -0.67 6.63 -15.01
C ASP A 374 -0.66 6.42 -13.48
N VAL A 375 0.25 5.57 -12.97
CA VAL A 375 0.50 5.31 -11.55
C VAL A 375 1.99 5.40 -11.29
N LEU A 376 2.40 6.18 -10.29
CA LEU A 376 3.80 6.40 -9.95
C LEU A 376 4.16 5.69 -8.66
N GLY A 377 5.28 4.99 -8.67
CA GLY A 377 5.84 4.36 -7.49
C GLY A 377 7.32 4.62 -7.35
N PHE A 378 7.85 4.24 -6.21
CA PHE A 378 9.29 4.27 -5.96
C PHE A 378 9.69 3.27 -4.88
N ASP A 379 10.98 3.04 -4.81
CA ASP A 379 11.63 2.29 -3.76
C ASP A 379 12.55 3.20 -2.92
N LEU A 380 12.27 3.26 -1.63
CA LEU A 380 13.14 3.81 -0.62
C LEU A 380 13.19 2.82 0.53
N TYR A 381 14.34 2.18 0.71
CA TYR A 381 14.54 1.16 1.72
C TYR A 381 15.50 1.70 2.80
N PRO A 382 14.97 2.24 3.92
CA PRO A 382 15.80 2.83 4.99
C PRO A 382 16.84 1.86 5.52
N LEU A 383 16.44 0.63 5.78
CA LEU A 383 17.31 -0.38 6.37
C LEU A 383 18.21 -1.03 5.34
N GLN A 384 17.70 -1.32 4.12
CA GLN A 384 18.34 -2.23 3.19
C GLN A 384 18.97 -1.57 1.96
N ASN A 385 18.72 -0.28 1.73
CA ASN A 385 19.42 0.50 0.71
C ASN A 385 20.27 1.60 1.34
N TRP A 386 19.71 2.34 2.30
CA TRP A 386 20.45 3.40 2.98
C TRP A 386 21.28 2.92 4.17
N CYS A 387 21.11 1.67 4.61
CA CYS A 387 21.73 1.07 5.80
C CYS A 387 21.58 1.96 7.06
N ARG A 388 20.42 2.56 7.23
CA ARG A 388 20.11 3.50 8.30
C ARG A 388 18.83 3.09 9.01
N PHE A 389 18.92 2.93 10.34
CA PHE A 389 17.76 2.60 11.20
C PHE A 389 17.05 3.84 11.76
N ASP A 390 17.51 5.05 11.43
CA ASP A 390 16.97 6.33 11.91
C ASP A 390 16.27 7.15 10.81
N SER A 391 16.07 6.55 9.62
CA SER A 391 15.54 7.25 8.44
C SER A 391 14.10 6.89 8.08
N PHE A 392 13.34 6.28 8.99
CA PHE A 392 11.93 5.96 8.73
C PHE A 392 11.07 7.18 8.39
N GLY A 393 11.38 8.35 8.96
CA GLY A 393 10.68 9.59 8.61
C GLY A 393 10.80 9.98 7.13
N ASP A 394 11.88 9.53 6.46
CA ASP A 394 12.08 9.78 5.03
C ASP A 394 11.09 9.00 4.15
N VAL A 395 10.54 7.88 4.63
CA VAL A 395 9.47 7.13 3.95
C VAL A 395 8.24 8.02 3.74
N PHE A 396 7.79 8.71 4.79
CA PHE A 396 6.67 9.64 4.72
C PHE A 396 7.00 10.87 3.85
N ASP A 397 8.16 11.49 4.09
CA ASP A 397 8.53 12.75 3.42
C ASP A 397 8.78 12.55 1.91
N SER A 398 9.37 11.41 1.51
CA SER A 398 9.56 11.06 0.09
C SER A 398 8.24 10.71 -0.60
N GLN A 399 7.30 10.10 0.13
CA GLN A 399 5.97 9.85 -0.39
C GLN A 399 5.22 11.16 -0.68
N LEU A 400 5.35 12.18 0.19
CA LEU A 400 4.81 13.52 -0.10
C LEU A 400 5.43 14.14 -1.36
N ASP A 401 6.75 14.01 -1.53
CA ASP A 401 7.44 14.48 -2.73
C ASP A 401 6.94 13.75 -4.00
N LEU A 402 6.66 12.43 -3.91
CA LEU A 402 6.10 11.67 -5.02
C LEU A 402 4.68 12.12 -5.37
N VAL A 403 3.83 12.34 -4.36
CA VAL A 403 2.47 12.86 -4.57
C VAL A 403 2.51 14.22 -5.28
N ALA A 404 3.41 15.11 -4.85
CA ALA A 404 3.62 16.41 -5.51
C ALA A 404 4.11 16.26 -6.96
N LEU A 405 5.04 15.33 -7.22
CA LEU A 405 5.54 15.00 -8.55
C LEU A 405 4.43 14.40 -9.43
N GLY A 406 3.56 13.58 -8.86
CA GLY A 406 2.48 12.88 -9.54
C GLY A 406 1.38 13.76 -10.07
N ARG A 407 1.17 14.97 -9.50
CA ARG A 407 0.17 15.94 -9.95
C ARG A 407 -1.23 15.34 -10.11
N GLY A 408 -1.73 14.68 -9.08
CA GLY A 408 -3.04 14.05 -9.06
C GLY A 408 -3.09 12.64 -9.67
N ARG A 409 -1.95 12.01 -9.96
CA ARG A 409 -1.89 10.58 -10.28
C ARG A 409 -1.85 9.76 -9.00
N PRO A 410 -2.41 8.55 -8.98
CA PRO A 410 -2.21 7.63 -7.86
C PRO A 410 -0.72 7.29 -7.69
N THR A 411 -0.32 7.12 -6.44
CA THR A 411 1.08 6.82 -6.10
C THR A 411 1.18 5.57 -5.25
N PHE A 412 2.33 4.88 -5.29
CA PHE A 412 2.63 3.73 -4.44
C PHE A 412 4.08 3.73 -3.99
N GLN A 413 4.38 2.96 -2.95
CA GLN A 413 5.73 2.78 -2.44
C GLN A 413 6.01 1.30 -2.18
N TRP A 414 7.24 0.87 -2.50
CA TRP A 414 7.76 -0.43 -2.12
C TRP A 414 8.26 -0.40 -0.67
N ILE A 415 7.86 -1.42 0.08
CA ILE A 415 8.21 -1.62 1.49
C ILE A 415 9.22 -2.75 1.59
N GLU A 416 10.32 -2.53 2.30
CA GLU A 416 11.33 -3.54 2.49
C GLU A 416 10.86 -4.63 3.47
N ALA A 417 10.74 -5.86 2.99
CA ALA A 417 10.17 -6.95 3.76
C ALA A 417 11.17 -8.02 4.19
N ARG A 418 12.44 -7.89 3.78
CA ARG A 418 13.51 -8.85 4.07
C ARG A 418 14.88 -8.20 3.90
N ARG A 419 15.90 -8.79 4.54
CA ARG A 419 17.30 -8.44 4.32
C ARG A 419 17.71 -8.58 2.85
N MET A 420 18.37 -7.55 2.33
CA MET A 420 18.95 -7.48 0.98
C MET A 420 20.46 -7.24 1.06
N ASP A 421 20.88 -5.99 1.14
CA ASP A 421 22.28 -5.56 0.98
C ASP A 421 22.97 -5.15 2.28
N CYS A 422 22.24 -4.61 3.25
CA CYS A 422 22.82 -4.06 4.47
C CYS A 422 22.89 -5.11 5.58
N MET A 423 24.07 -5.22 6.21
CA MET A 423 24.32 -6.21 7.25
C MET A 423 24.22 -5.62 8.65
N GLY A 424 23.61 -6.34 9.55
CA GLY A 424 23.46 -5.99 10.97
C GLY A 424 22.05 -6.25 11.47
N ALA A 425 21.90 -6.79 12.69
CA ALA A 425 20.61 -7.16 13.24
C ALA A 425 19.63 -5.97 13.37
N GLN A 426 20.15 -4.75 13.52
CA GLN A 426 19.29 -3.54 13.55
C GLN A 426 18.79 -3.10 12.19
N LEU A 427 19.35 -3.65 11.12
CA LEU A 427 19.01 -3.32 9.73
C LEU A 427 18.12 -4.40 9.10
N ASP A 428 17.82 -5.47 9.81
CA ASP A 428 16.88 -6.48 9.31
C ASP A 428 15.45 -5.97 9.44
N PRO A 429 14.64 -6.06 8.39
CA PRO A 429 13.21 -5.80 8.49
C PRO A 429 12.54 -6.71 9.53
N THR A 430 11.76 -6.10 10.40
CA THR A 430 10.96 -6.76 11.45
C THR A 430 9.48 -6.47 11.22
N PRO A 431 8.56 -7.18 11.88
CA PRO A 431 7.13 -6.86 11.83
C PRO A 431 6.85 -5.38 12.07
N GLU A 432 7.48 -4.77 13.08
CA GLU A 432 7.27 -3.37 13.44
C GLU A 432 7.77 -2.40 12.36
N THR A 433 8.94 -2.68 11.75
CA THR A 433 9.49 -1.81 10.69
C THR A 433 8.64 -1.88 9.44
N VAL A 434 8.23 -3.07 9.01
CA VAL A 434 7.37 -3.27 7.84
C VAL A 434 6.02 -2.57 8.02
N ARG A 435 5.43 -2.70 9.22
CA ARG A 435 4.19 -2.00 9.55
C ARG A 435 4.37 -0.49 9.55
N ALA A 436 5.44 0.02 10.18
CA ALA A 436 5.70 1.46 10.25
C ALA A 436 5.88 2.06 8.84
N GLU A 437 6.66 1.42 7.97
CA GLU A 437 6.86 1.88 6.59
C GLU A 437 5.58 1.88 5.77
N ALA A 438 4.78 0.81 5.85
CA ALA A 438 3.50 0.72 5.16
C ALA A 438 2.57 1.88 5.55
N TRP A 439 2.41 2.14 6.85
CA TRP A 439 1.54 3.20 7.33
C TRP A 439 2.13 4.60 7.18
N LEU A 440 3.46 4.78 7.19
CA LEU A 440 4.14 6.03 6.82
C LEU A 440 3.86 6.40 5.36
N SER A 441 3.93 5.41 4.46
CA SER A 441 3.60 5.59 3.04
C SER A 441 2.15 6.02 2.86
N ILE A 442 1.21 5.34 3.54
CA ILE A 442 -0.23 5.65 3.47
C ILE A 442 -0.53 7.03 4.08
N ALA A 443 0.08 7.37 5.22
CA ALA A 443 -0.04 8.68 5.83
C ALA A 443 0.50 9.78 4.90
N GLY A 444 1.59 9.50 4.15
CA GLY A 444 2.18 10.37 3.15
C GLY A 444 1.38 10.49 1.84
N GLY A 445 0.29 9.73 1.68
CA GLY A 445 -0.60 9.85 0.52
C GLY A 445 -0.46 8.75 -0.53
N ALA A 446 0.11 7.60 -0.20
CA ALA A 446 0.10 6.44 -1.09
C ALA A 446 -1.32 5.92 -1.31
N HIS A 447 -1.62 5.48 -2.54
CA HIS A 447 -2.87 4.86 -2.99
C HIS A 447 -2.71 3.35 -3.28
N ALA A 448 -1.50 2.84 -3.08
CA ALA A 448 -1.14 1.42 -3.08
C ALA A 448 0.20 1.26 -2.36
N ILE A 449 0.49 0.05 -1.89
CA ILE A 449 1.80 -0.32 -1.35
C ILE A 449 2.25 -1.65 -1.95
N GLY A 450 3.56 -1.86 -2.04
CA GLY A 450 4.15 -3.13 -2.48
C GLY A 450 5.17 -3.63 -1.48
N TYR A 451 5.40 -4.94 -1.44
CA TYR A 451 6.40 -5.56 -0.57
C TYR A 451 7.51 -6.19 -1.40
N PHE A 452 8.76 -5.93 -1.00
CA PHE A 452 9.95 -6.48 -1.65
C PHE A 452 11.07 -6.75 -0.62
N PRO A 453 11.86 -7.84 -0.73
CA PRO A 453 11.56 -9.06 -1.50
C PRO A 453 10.42 -9.89 -0.90
N ASN A 454 9.89 -10.84 -1.69
CA ASN A 454 8.72 -11.66 -1.35
C ASN A 454 8.96 -12.85 -0.41
N ASN A 455 10.20 -13.12 -0.05
CA ASN A 455 10.55 -14.29 0.77
C ASN A 455 10.88 -13.87 2.21
N TRP A 456 9.98 -13.11 2.79
CA TRP A 456 10.00 -12.65 4.17
C TRP A 456 9.90 -13.79 5.20
N SER A 457 10.22 -13.50 6.47
CA SER A 457 10.04 -14.46 7.58
C SER A 457 8.54 -14.69 7.88
N PHE A 458 8.24 -15.72 8.64
CA PHE A 458 6.86 -16.01 9.06
C PHE A 458 6.24 -14.83 9.84
N GLU A 459 7.00 -14.24 10.76
CA GLU A 459 6.55 -13.12 11.60
C GLU A 459 6.26 -11.86 10.75
N VAL A 460 7.15 -11.54 9.80
CA VAL A 460 6.95 -10.45 8.85
C VAL A 460 5.73 -10.74 7.97
N GLY A 461 5.57 -11.97 7.48
CA GLY A 461 4.39 -12.36 6.69
C GLY A 461 3.09 -12.22 7.48
N ALA A 462 3.06 -12.59 8.75
CA ALA A 462 1.91 -12.40 9.63
C ALA A 462 1.55 -10.91 9.81
N GLU A 463 2.56 -10.04 9.94
CA GLU A 463 2.33 -8.60 10.04
C GLU A 463 1.86 -8.01 8.72
N ILE A 464 2.41 -8.45 7.58
CA ILE A 464 1.91 -8.06 6.24
C ILE A 464 0.42 -8.43 6.12
N ALA A 465 0.04 -9.65 6.52
CA ALA A 465 -1.35 -10.09 6.49
C ALA A 465 -2.25 -9.19 7.36
N ARG A 466 -1.82 -8.86 8.57
CA ARG A 466 -2.55 -7.97 9.48
C ARG A 466 -2.71 -6.57 8.89
N THR A 467 -1.61 -5.98 8.42
CA THR A 467 -1.59 -4.64 7.81
C THR A 467 -2.47 -4.58 6.56
N ASN A 468 -2.37 -5.58 5.68
CA ASN A 468 -3.19 -5.66 4.47
C ASN A 468 -4.68 -5.81 4.78
N HIS A 469 -5.03 -6.55 5.84
CA HIS A 469 -6.42 -6.68 6.29
C HIS A 469 -6.97 -5.37 6.87
N GLU A 470 -6.19 -4.63 7.63
CA GLU A 470 -6.58 -3.29 8.12
C GLU A 470 -6.78 -2.31 6.96
N ILE A 471 -5.85 -2.26 6.00
CA ILE A 471 -5.97 -1.46 4.78
C ILE A 471 -7.25 -1.81 4.01
N GLN A 472 -7.52 -3.11 3.82
CA GLN A 472 -8.71 -3.60 3.15
C GLN A 472 -10.01 -3.10 3.81
N GLY A 473 -10.03 -3.05 5.14
CA GLY A 473 -11.17 -2.54 5.92
C GLY A 473 -11.37 -1.02 5.83
N LEU A 474 -10.41 -0.28 5.27
CA LEU A 474 -10.41 1.18 5.22
C LEU A 474 -10.35 1.74 3.78
N ILE A 475 -10.37 0.92 2.75
CA ILE A 475 -10.21 1.35 1.34
C ILE A 475 -11.02 2.60 1.02
N PRO A 476 -12.34 2.68 1.30
CA PRO A 476 -13.14 3.85 0.96
C PRO A 476 -12.61 5.17 1.56
N ALA A 477 -12.03 5.10 2.77
CA ALA A 477 -11.45 6.27 3.42
C ALA A 477 -10.01 6.56 2.93
N LEU A 478 -9.20 5.52 2.67
CA LEU A 478 -7.79 5.69 2.29
C LEU A 478 -7.62 6.27 0.89
N VAL A 479 -8.59 6.05 -0.01
CA VAL A 479 -8.57 6.59 -1.37
C VAL A 479 -9.08 8.03 -1.47
N GLU A 480 -9.66 8.58 -0.40
CA GLU A 480 -10.07 9.98 -0.34
C GLU A 480 -8.85 10.91 -0.37
N PRO A 481 -8.99 12.12 -0.90
CA PRO A 481 -7.92 13.12 -0.84
C PRO A 481 -7.43 13.38 0.57
N ALA A 482 -6.13 13.63 0.72
CA ALA A 482 -5.55 13.98 2.01
C ALA A 482 -6.12 15.31 2.52
N ILE A 483 -6.50 15.36 3.80
CA ILE A 483 -6.88 16.59 4.50
C ILE A 483 -5.71 17.11 5.33
N ALA A 484 -5.77 18.38 5.70
CA ALA A 484 -4.74 19.03 6.50
C ALA A 484 -4.49 18.29 7.82
N ALA A 485 -3.25 17.88 8.03
CA ALA A 485 -2.76 17.30 9.27
C ALA A 485 -1.36 17.88 9.56
N SER A 486 -1.08 18.18 10.82
CA SER A 486 0.24 18.65 11.25
C SER A 486 0.58 18.08 12.61
N VAL A 487 1.86 18.00 12.89
CA VAL A 487 2.40 17.47 14.15
C VAL A 487 3.32 18.52 14.76
N SER A 488 3.44 18.53 16.08
CA SER A 488 4.33 19.44 16.82
C SER A 488 5.75 19.40 16.25
N LEU A 489 6.35 20.58 16.11
CA LEU A 489 7.67 20.75 15.52
C LEU A 489 8.73 19.92 16.24
N GLY A 490 9.60 19.24 15.48
CA GLY A 490 10.66 18.40 16.02
C GLY A 490 10.22 17.00 16.48
N SER A 491 8.93 16.67 16.36
CA SER A 491 8.44 15.32 16.66
C SER A 491 8.91 14.31 15.63
N SER A 492 9.22 13.10 16.09
CA SER A 492 9.43 11.92 15.22
C SER A 492 8.12 11.32 14.70
N VAL A 493 6.98 11.74 15.23
CA VAL A 493 5.67 11.28 14.76
C VAL A 493 5.33 11.99 13.45
N LYS A 494 4.85 11.22 12.49
CA LYS A 494 4.28 11.67 11.21
C LYS A 494 2.79 11.41 11.25
N ALA A 495 1.98 12.29 10.64
CA ALA A 495 0.55 12.11 10.60
C ALA A 495 -0.04 12.49 9.23
N GLY A 496 -1.05 11.74 8.80
CA GLY A 496 -1.88 12.01 7.64
C GLY A 496 -3.36 11.91 8.00
N GLY A 497 -4.21 12.70 7.34
CA GLY A 497 -5.65 12.71 7.57
C GLY A 497 -6.45 12.40 6.31
N ARG A 498 -7.62 11.79 6.48
CA ARG A 498 -8.63 11.55 5.45
C ARG A 498 -10.01 11.88 6.00
N GLU A 499 -10.92 12.27 5.12
CA GLU A 499 -12.32 12.44 5.49
C GLU A 499 -13.20 11.67 4.50
N HIS A 500 -14.05 10.79 5.01
CA HIS A 500 -14.98 10.02 4.21
C HIS A 500 -16.38 10.10 4.84
N ASN A 501 -17.35 10.64 4.11
CA ASN A 501 -18.76 10.77 4.54
C ASN A 501 -18.91 11.42 5.93
N GLY A 502 -18.09 12.43 6.23
CA GLY A 502 -18.09 13.16 7.50
C GLY A 502 -17.35 12.46 8.65
N ALA A 503 -16.87 11.23 8.49
CA ALA A 503 -15.93 10.62 9.42
C ALA A 503 -14.51 11.09 9.13
N VAL A 504 -13.70 11.31 10.16
CA VAL A 504 -12.29 11.71 10.02
C VAL A 504 -11.40 10.57 10.50
N TYR A 505 -10.43 10.22 9.65
CA TYR A 505 -9.43 9.20 9.89
C TYR A 505 -8.08 9.87 10.05
N VAL A 506 -7.35 9.56 11.11
CA VAL A 506 -6.01 10.09 11.35
C VAL A 506 -5.04 8.93 11.47
N ILE A 507 -4.07 8.88 10.58
CA ILE A 507 -2.98 7.89 10.60
C ILE A 507 -1.79 8.56 11.24
N ALA A 508 -1.31 8.06 12.37
CA ALA A 508 -0.16 8.59 13.09
C ALA A 508 0.88 7.49 13.33
N VAL A 509 2.12 7.78 12.99
CA VAL A 509 3.22 6.81 13.08
C VAL A 509 4.42 7.47 13.73
N ASN A 510 4.95 6.86 14.77
CA ASN A 510 6.24 7.25 15.31
C ASN A 510 7.36 6.68 14.42
N ALA A 511 8.02 7.53 13.66
CA ALA A 511 9.11 7.16 12.76
C ALA A 511 10.48 6.99 13.49
N SER A 512 10.46 6.77 14.81
CA SER A 512 11.65 6.60 15.65
C SER A 512 11.60 5.29 16.43
N ARG A 513 12.76 4.72 16.70
CA ARG A 513 12.92 3.58 17.63
C ARG A 513 12.93 3.99 19.11
N SER A 514 12.62 5.22 19.41
CA SER A 514 12.39 5.74 20.76
C SER A 514 10.94 6.15 20.92
N ALA A 515 10.40 6.02 22.12
CA ALA A 515 9.06 6.52 22.43
C ALA A 515 8.99 8.04 22.22
N ALA A 516 7.84 8.52 21.78
CA ALA A 516 7.59 9.93 21.51
C ALA A 516 6.20 10.34 21.97
N THR A 517 6.05 11.57 22.44
CA THR A 517 4.75 12.21 22.64
C THR A 517 4.60 13.32 21.62
N ALA A 518 3.44 13.38 20.96
CA ALA A 518 3.18 14.34 19.92
C ALA A 518 1.82 15.00 20.07
N SER A 519 1.76 16.30 19.83
CA SER A 519 0.51 17.00 19.59
C SER A 519 0.22 16.98 18.09
N ILE A 520 -0.94 16.47 17.72
CA ILE A 520 -1.41 16.31 16.34
C ILE A 520 -2.60 17.24 16.14
N ASN A 521 -2.56 18.03 15.06
CA ASN A 521 -3.65 18.92 14.69
C ASN A 521 -4.21 18.49 13.32
N VAL A 522 -5.51 18.20 13.31
CA VAL A 522 -6.32 17.92 12.12
C VAL A 522 -7.59 18.76 12.26
N PRO A 523 -7.68 19.94 11.63
CA PRO A 523 -8.78 20.88 11.83
C PRO A 523 -10.17 20.28 11.62
N ALA A 524 -10.29 19.33 10.69
CA ALA A 524 -11.54 18.63 10.41
C ALA A 524 -12.10 17.84 11.61
N LEU A 525 -11.30 17.55 12.63
CA LEU A 525 -11.76 16.87 13.84
C LEU A 525 -12.69 17.76 14.71
N GLY A 526 -12.42 19.08 14.77
CA GLY A 526 -13.13 19.93 15.73
C GLY A 526 -12.95 19.42 17.18
N ASP A 527 -14.05 19.22 17.90
CA ASP A 527 -14.07 18.74 19.29
C ASP A 527 -14.56 17.28 19.39
N ARG A 528 -14.26 16.46 18.39
CA ARG A 528 -14.73 15.06 18.31
C ARG A 528 -13.91 14.10 19.16
N VAL A 529 -14.57 13.01 19.55
CA VAL A 529 -13.91 11.84 20.16
C VAL A 529 -13.31 10.99 19.06
N LEU A 530 -12.05 10.61 19.22
CA LEU A 530 -11.32 9.68 18.38
C LEU A 530 -11.18 8.34 19.10
N ARG A 531 -11.26 7.25 18.34
CA ARG A 531 -10.96 5.90 18.82
C ARG A 531 -9.95 5.26 17.88
N SER A 532 -8.94 4.60 18.44
CA SER A 532 -8.02 3.79 17.61
C SER A 532 -8.74 2.56 17.04
N LEU A 533 -8.31 2.07 15.88
CA LEU A 533 -8.91 0.89 15.24
C LEU A 533 -8.89 -0.35 16.12
N ASP A 534 -7.87 -0.50 16.95
CA ASP A 534 -7.74 -1.60 17.92
C ASP A 534 -8.63 -1.39 19.17
N GLY A 535 -9.29 -0.24 19.28
CA GLY A 535 -10.16 0.11 20.41
C GLY A 535 -9.44 0.39 21.73
N GLN A 536 -8.10 0.38 21.75
CA GLN A 536 -7.32 0.53 22.99
C GLN A 536 -7.21 2.00 23.43
N HIS A 537 -7.32 2.95 22.50
CA HIS A 537 -7.16 4.37 22.76
C HIS A 537 -8.46 5.12 22.43
N THR A 538 -8.88 5.94 23.38
CA THR A 538 -9.98 6.90 23.18
C THR A 538 -9.49 8.26 23.63
N LEU A 539 -9.53 9.25 22.75
CA LEU A 539 -9.06 10.61 22.94
C LEU A 539 -10.15 11.59 22.55
N THR A 540 -10.10 12.80 23.08
CA THR A 540 -10.96 13.90 22.64
C THR A 540 -10.09 14.97 22.02
N ALA A 541 -10.38 15.34 20.78
CA ALA A 541 -9.78 16.51 20.15
C ALA A 541 -10.43 17.78 20.70
N SER A 542 -9.68 18.85 20.78
CA SER A 542 -10.16 20.19 21.09
C SER A 542 -9.65 21.15 20.01
N GLY A 543 -10.58 21.80 19.32
CA GLY A 543 -10.25 22.66 18.18
C GLY A 543 -9.44 21.94 17.10
N GLY A 544 -9.68 20.66 16.89
CA GLY A 544 -8.95 19.83 15.93
C GLY A 544 -7.63 19.24 16.44
N SER A 545 -7.22 19.54 17.69
CA SER A 545 -5.94 19.10 18.25
C SER A 545 -6.12 18.03 19.32
N PHE A 546 -5.21 17.08 19.38
CA PHE A 546 -5.09 16.10 20.46
C PHE A 546 -3.62 15.74 20.69
N THR A 547 -3.31 15.18 21.87
CA THR A 547 -1.96 14.73 22.21
C THR A 547 -2.01 13.27 22.59
N ASP A 548 -1.03 12.49 22.07
CA ASP A 548 -0.86 11.09 22.43
C ASP A 548 0.62 10.69 22.51
N SER A 549 0.88 9.57 23.20
CA SER A 549 2.20 8.99 23.38
C SER A 549 2.33 7.70 22.60
N PHE A 550 3.40 7.57 21.85
CA PHE A 550 3.69 6.46 20.95
C PHE A 550 4.94 5.70 21.40
N GLY A 551 4.87 4.39 21.41
CA GLY A 551 6.05 3.52 21.52
C GLY A 551 6.97 3.62 20.29
N PRO A 552 8.11 2.91 20.29
CA PRO A 552 9.00 2.82 19.14
C PRO A 552 8.27 2.26 17.91
N LEU A 553 8.38 2.94 16.76
CA LEU A 553 7.76 2.55 15.47
C LEU A 553 6.25 2.28 15.56
N GLU A 554 5.60 2.77 16.60
CA GLU A 554 4.17 2.50 16.81
C GLU A 554 3.30 3.22 15.78
N VAL A 555 2.33 2.47 15.28
CA VAL A 555 1.31 2.94 14.32
C VAL A 555 -0.04 2.99 15.03
N ARG A 556 -0.74 4.11 14.91
CA ARG A 556 -2.14 4.24 15.32
C ARG A 556 -2.97 4.85 14.21
N VAL A 557 -4.09 4.23 13.94
CA VAL A 557 -5.12 4.77 13.07
C VAL A 557 -6.32 5.10 13.93
N TYR A 558 -6.66 6.37 13.99
CA TYR A 558 -7.81 6.87 14.76
C TYR A 558 -8.98 7.13 13.84
N VAL A 559 -10.17 6.92 14.35
CA VAL A 559 -11.43 7.20 13.66
C VAL A 559 -12.30 8.09 14.54
N ALA A 560 -12.71 9.23 14.02
CA ALA A 560 -13.75 10.06 14.58
C ALA A 560 -15.03 9.90 13.75
N ALA A 561 -16.08 9.39 14.37
CA ALA A 561 -17.36 9.16 13.70
C ALA A 561 -17.93 10.48 13.13
N PRO A 562 -18.79 10.42 12.09
CA PRO A 562 -19.48 11.59 11.58
C PRO A 562 -20.29 12.27 12.71
N LEU A 563 -20.40 13.58 12.65
CA LEU A 563 -21.34 14.31 13.49
C LEU A 563 -22.78 13.85 13.17
N GLN A 564 -23.58 13.69 14.20
CA GLN A 564 -24.99 13.28 14.08
C GLN A 564 -25.84 14.39 13.48
#